data_78866a405e389b09198a40cef3caff37
#
_entry.id   78866a405e389b09198a40cef3caff37
#
_cell.length_a   1.000
_cell.length_b   1.000
_cell.length_c   1.000
_cell.angle_alpha   90.00
_cell.angle_beta   90.00
_cell.angle_gamma   90.00
#
_symmetry.space_group_name_H-M   'P 1'
#
loop_
_entity.id
_entity.type
_entity.pdbx_description
1 polymer ?
#
loop_
_entity_poly.entity_id
_entity_poly.type
_entity_poly.pdbx_seq_one_letter_code
_entity_poly.pdbx_strand_id
1 'polypeptide(L)'
;MAHTDIVRTGWVARLPAAWVPYALVARADRPIGFWLLFLPGLWAIVLAAPDPAAAAWLLGLFGLGSIAMRAAGCVVNDMWDRELDRQVARTAGRPLASGALRMRQAAWFLAALLAVGLAILLQLNLPAQALGVGSLLLVALYPQAKRVTWWPQLMLGVTFGWGAPMGFAAASGGFSLAAGLLYAAAIAWILGYDTIYAHQDREDDALVGVRSTARLFAARSREFVGGCYALTVLLLLAAGWAAGLGWGFFAAMLLPAGCLGWQVARLDIHDPGLCLRLFKANREVGLAVGLAILAGRL
;
A
#
# COMPACT_ATOMS: atom_id res chain seq x y z
N MET A 1 -17.03 12.40 -20.87
CA MET A 1 -16.04 13.23 -20.12
C MET A 1 -14.81 12.37 -19.97
N ALA A 2 -13.62 12.86 -20.34
CA ALA A 2 -12.38 12.09 -20.15
C ALA A 2 -12.21 11.78 -18.64
N HIS A 3 -12.11 10.51 -18.31
CA HIS A 3 -11.92 10.06 -16.94
C HIS A 3 -10.51 10.48 -16.52
N THR A 4 -10.39 11.55 -15.73
CA THR A 4 -9.10 11.94 -15.14
C THR A 4 -8.93 11.27 -13.78
N ASP A 5 -7.72 10.81 -13.48
CA ASP A 5 -7.40 10.23 -12.20
C ASP A 5 -7.09 11.29 -11.11
N ILE A 6 -7.19 12.58 -11.44
CA ILE A 6 -6.88 13.71 -10.57
C ILE A 6 -8.14 14.28 -9.93
N VAL A 7 -8.13 14.36 -8.59
CA VAL A 7 -9.21 14.98 -7.81
C VAL A 7 -8.78 16.38 -7.37
N ARG A 8 -9.29 17.41 -8.06
CA ARG A 8 -9.02 18.83 -7.73
C ARG A 8 -10.05 19.44 -6.77
N THR A 9 -10.88 18.61 -6.15
CA THR A 9 -11.93 19.04 -5.21
C THR A 9 -11.51 18.78 -3.76
N GLY A 10 -12.29 19.27 -2.82
CA GLY A 10 -12.05 19.06 -1.39
C GLY A 10 -10.94 19.96 -0.83
N TRP A 11 -10.10 19.42 0.05
CA TRP A 11 -9.06 20.18 0.75
C TRP A 11 -7.92 20.66 -0.16
N VAL A 12 -7.61 19.92 -1.24
CA VAL A 12 -6.59 20.33 -2.21
C VAL A 12 -6.96 21.62 -2.92
N ALA A 13 -8.27 21.85 -3.17
CA ALA A 13 -8.76 23.09 -3.76
C ALA A 13 -8.58 24.33 -2.86
N ARG A 14 -8.34 24.12 -1.56
CA ARG A 14 -8.13 25.20 -0.56
C ARG A 14 -6.64 25.56 -0.40
N LEU A 15 -5.75 24.79 -1.04
CA LEU A 15 -4.32 25.09 -0.99
C LEU A 15 -3.96 26.32 -1.84
N PRO A 16 -2.92 27.08 -1.45
CA PRO A 16 -2.34 28.09 -2.34
C PRO A 16 -1.96 27.45 -3.68
N ALA A 17 -2.19 28.16 -4.78
CA ALA A 17 -2.00 27.63 -6.14
C ALA A 17 -0.61 27.01 -6.38
N ALA A 18 0.43 27.56 -5.75
CA ALA A 18 1.80 27.07 -5.86
C ALA A 18 2.01 25.68 -5.22
N TRP A 19 1.17 25.26 -4.26
CA TRP A 19 1.27 23.98 -3.54
C TRP A 19 0.44 22.87 -4.18
N VAL A 20 -0.60 23.23 -4.97
CA VAL A 20 -1.48 22.26 -5.61
C VAL A 20 -0.73 21.23 -6.46
N PRO A 21 0.23 21.61 -7.34
CA PRO A 21 0.97 20.62 -8.14
C PRO A 21 1.75 19.62 -7.28
N TYR A 22 2.32 20.06 -6.14
CA TYR A 22 3.04 19.19 -5.21
C TYR A 22 2.09 18.20 -4.50
N ALA A 23 0.94 18.67 -4.05
CA ALA A 23 -0.08 17.80 -3.45
C ALA A 23 -0.59 16.74 -4.43
N LEU A 24 -0.80 17.12 -5.70
CA LEU A 24 -1.27 16.22 -6.74
C LEU A 24 -0.22 15.19 -7.16
N VAL A 25 1.06 15.58 -7.32
CA VAL A 25 2.13 14.62 -7.65
C VAL A 25 2.39 13.64 -6.49
N ALA A 26 2.21 14.10 -5.24
CA ALA A 26 2.28 13.26 -4.04
C ALA A 26 1.04 12.37 -3.85
N ARG A 27 0.00 12.48 -4.71
CA ARG A 27 -1.28 11.77 -4.57
C ARG A 27 -1.99 12.04 -3.24
N ALA A 28 -1.79 13.23 -2.67
CA ALA A 28 -2.43 13.64 -1.41
C ALA A 28 -3.95 13.85 -1.56
N ASP A 29 -4.45 14.01 -2.79
CA ASP A 29 -5.86 14.03 -3.17
C ASP A 29 -6.56 12.68 -2.97
N ARG A 30 -5.80 11.59 -2.86
CA ARG A 30 -6.30 10.21 -2.71
C ARG A 30 -5.43 9.41 -1.72
N PRO A 31 -5.63 9.59 -0.41
CA PRO A 31 -4.74 9.08 0.64
C PRO A 31 -4.78 7.56 0.84
N ILE A 32 -5.61 6.81 0.09
CA ILE A 32 -5.74 5.36 0.25
C ILE A 32 -4.39 4.65 0.12
N GLY A 33 -3.53 5.07 -0.83
CA GLY A 33 -2.22 4.44 -1.03
C GLY A 33 -1.27 4.59 0.16
N PHE A 34 -1.36 5.68 0.91
CA PHE A 34 -0.66 5.85 2.19
C PHE A 34 -1.13 4.82 3.22
N TRP A 35 -2.46 4.68 3.40
CA TRP A 35 -3.01 3.72 4.36
C TRP A 35 -2.56 2.30 4.05
N LEU A 36 -2.66 1.88 2.80
CA LEU A 36 -2.30 0.52 2.39
C LEU A 36 -0.80 0.21 2.54
N LEU A 37 0.06 1.23 2.45
CA LEU A 37 1.49 1.10 2.73
C LEU A 37 1.78 1.05 4.24
N PHE A 38 1.03 1.82 5.04
CA PHE A 38 1.24 1.97 6.48
C PHE A 38 0.75 0.76 7.29
N LEU A 39 -0.39 0.17 6.89
CA LEU A 39 -1.11 -0.82 7.69
C LEU A 39 -0.30 -2.10 8.03
N PRO A 40 0.48 -2.71 7.13
CA PRO A 40 1.34 -3.85 7.49
C PRO A 40 2.34 -3.50 8.60
N GLY A 41 2.92 -2.30 8.57
CA GLY A 41 3.81 -1.80 9.62
C GLY A 41 3.07 -1.57 10.94
N LEU A 42 1.86 -1.01 10.88
CA LEU A 42 1.00 -0.83 12.05
C LEU A 42 0.72 -2.18 12.74
N TRP A 43 0.35 -3.23 11.98
CA TRP A 43 0.09 -4.55 12.55
C TRP A 43 1.28 -5.09 13.32
N ALA A 44 2.46 -4.99 12.72
CA ALA A 44 3.70 -5.50 13.31
C ALA A 44 4.14 -4.69 14.54
N ILE A 45 4.01 -3.37 14.50
CA ILE A 45 4.33 -2.49 15.65
C ILE A 45 3.37 -2.77 16.81
N VAL A 46 2.06 -2.84 16.53
CA VAL A 46 1.06 -3.16 17.55
C VAL A 46 1.29 -4.54 18.14
N LEU A 47 1.75 -5.52 17.34
CA LEU A 47 2.07 -6.86 17.82
C LEU A 47 3.30 -6.88 18.75
N ALA A 48 4.36 -6.15 18.39
CA ALA A 48 5.70 -6.37 18.95
C ALA A 48 6.21 -5.27 19.91
N ALA A 49 5.56 -4.10 19.93
CA ALA A 49 6.02 -3.00 20.78
C ALA A 49 5.94 -3.36 22.28
N PRO A 50 6.97 -3.04 23.09
CA PRO A 50 7.02 -3.43 24.49
C PRO A 50 5.96 -2.75 25.36
N ASP A 51 5.59 -1.53 25.01
CA ASP A 51 4.62 -0.72 25.75
C ASP A 51 3.86 0.25 24.81
N PRO A 52 2.75 0.87 25.26
CA PRO A 52 1.97 1.78 24.45
C PRO A 52 2.70 3.04 23.99
N ALA A 53 3.67 3.55 24.74
CA ALA A 53 4.41 4.76 24.38
C ALA A 53 5.37 4.47 23.23
N ALA A 54 6.10 3.35 23.29
CA ALA A 54 6.93 2.87 22.20
C ALA A 54 6.09 2.59 20.93
N ALA A 55 4.92 1.96 21.09
CA ALA A 55 3.99 1.75 19.97
C ALA A 55 3.58 3.08 19.33
N ALA A 56 3.13 4.05 20.14
CA ALA A 56 2.68 5.36 19.64
C ALA A 56 3.81 6.11 18.89
N TRP A 57 5.02 6.10 19.45
CA TRP A 57 6.20 6.69 18.84
C TRP A 57 6.51 6.07 17.46
N LEU A 58 6.61 4.74 17.40
CA LEU A 58 6.89 4.02 16.17
C LEU A 58 5.77 4.18 15.15
N LEU A 59 4.50 4.15 15.56
CA LEU A 59 3.36 4.41 14.67
C LEU A 59 3.43 5.83 14.07
N GLY A 60 3.84 6.83 14.85
CA GLY A 60 4.08 8.19 14.37
C GLY A 60 5.18 8.23 13.31
N LEU A 61 6.33 7.62 13.56
CA LEU A 61 7.45 7.54 12.62
C LEU A 61 7.06 6.78 11.33
N PHE A 62 6.41 5.63 11.45
CA PHE A 62 5.97 4.83 10.31
C PHE A 62 4.86 5.53 9.51
N GLY A 63 3.95 6.25 10.19
CA GLY A 63 2.93 7.06 9.53
C GLY A 63 3.54 8.16 8.68
N LEU A 64 4.42 8.98 9.26
CA LEU A 64 5.14 10.04 8.54
C LEU A 64 6.01 9.46 7.42
N GLY A 65 6.73 8.36 7.70
CA GLY A 65 7.54 7.64 6.73
C GLY A 65 6.72 7.13 5.54
N SER A 66 5.55 6.55 5.80
CA SER A 66 4.65 6.07 4.76
C SER A 66 4.09 7.20 3.88
N ILE A 67 3.78 8.36 4.47
CA ILE A 67 3.38 9.55 3.71
C ILE A 67 4.52 9.99 2.79
N ALA A 68 5.72 10.17 3.35
CA ALA A 68 6.88 10.63 2.60
C ALA A 68 7.30 9.65 1.49
N MET A 69 7.41 8.36 1.82
CA MET A 69 7.87 7.35 0.86
C MET A 69 6.82 7.02 -0.20
N ARG A 70 5.52 7.06 0.14
CA ARG A 70 4.45 6.95 -0.85
C ARG A 70 4.47 8.11 -1.83
N ALA A 71 4.64 9.34 -1.33
CA ALA A 71 4.78 10.52 -2.16
C ALA A 71 6.03 10.44 -3.05
N ALA A 72 7.18 10.05 -2.49
CA ALA A 72 8.43 9.85 -3.24
C ALA A 72 8.26 8.86 -4.39
N GLY A 73 7.65 7.70 -4.13
CA GLY A 73 7.35 6.69 -5.15
C GLY A 73 6.45 7.23 -6.28
N CYS A 74 5.44 8.04 -5.95
CA CYS A 74 4.60 8.69 -6.96
C CYS A 74 5.36 9.71 -7.80
N VAL A 75 6.24 10.52 -7.17
CA VAL A 75 7.09 11.49 -7.89
C VAL A 75 8.02 10.76 -8.85
N VAL A 76 8.71 9.71 -8.41
CA VAL A 76 9.59 8.89 -9.26
C VAL A 76 8.81 8.32 -10.44
N ASN A 77 7.63 7.75 -10.20
CA ASN A 77 6.79 7.19 -11.25
C ASN A 77 6.38 8.25 -12.29
N ASP A 78 5.91 9.43 -11.84
CA ASP A 78 5.49 10.50 -12.74
C ASP A 78 6.69 11.14 -13.48
N MET A 79 7.90 11.13 -12.89
CA MET A 79 9.14 11.54 -13.58
C MET A 79 9.52 10.55 -14.67
N TRP A 80 9.39 9.25 -14.40
CA TRP A 80 9.74 8.16 -15.33
C TRP A 80 8.76 8.08 -16.50
N ASP A 81 7.47 8.17 -16.20
CA ASP A 81 6.40 7.99 -17.18
C ASP A 81 5.96 9.30 -17.86
N ARG A 82 6.64 10.42 -17.64
CA ARG A 82 6.24 11.77 -18.06
C ARG A 82 5.79 11.86 -19.53
N GLU A 83 6.58 11.31 -20.44
CA GLU A 83 6.30 11.40 -21.88
C GLU A 83 5.15 10.45 -22.30
N LEU A 84 5.02 9.31 -21.62
CA LEU A 84 3.90 8.39 -21.79
C LEU A 84 2.60 9.01 -21.26
N ASP A 85 2.67 9.59 -20.07
CA ASP A 85 1.51 10.25 -19.43
C ASP A 85 0.92 11.38 -20.26
N ARG A 86 1.72 12.07 -21.05
CA ARG A 86 1.25 13.11 -21.99
C ARG A 86 0.38 12.59 -23.12
N GLN A 87 0.58 11.33 -23.50
CA GLN A 87 -0.10 10.70 -24.62
C GLN A 87 -1.42 10.04 -24.21
N VAL A 88 -1.62 9.81 -22.90
CA VAL A 88 -2.80 9.13 -22.36
C VAL A 88 -3.77 10.15 -21.77
N ALA A 89 -4.99 10.23 -22.28
CA ALA A 89 -6.00 11.23 -21.88
C ALA A 89 -6.25 11.27 -20.36
N ARG A 90 -6.22 10.11 -19.69
CA ARG A 90 -6.42 9.98 -18.24
C ARG A 90 -5.30 10.64 -17.43
N THR A 91 -4.04 10.55 -17.89
CA THR A 91 -2.85 10.97 -17.15
C THR A 91 -2.22 12.27 -17.66
N ALA A 92 -2.64 12.76 -18.82
CA ALA A 92 -2.16 14.03 -19.41
C ALA A 92 -2.30 15.24 -18.46
N GLY A 93 -3.28 15.21 -17.54
CA GLY A 93 -3.48 16.22 -16.51
C GLY A 93 -2.52 16.15 -15.33
N ARG A 94 -1.67 15.13 -15.21
CA ARG A 94 -0.68 15.02 -14.12
C ARG A 94 0.30 16.20 -14.13
N PRO A 95 0.75 16.67 -12.96
CA PRO A 95 1.54 17.90 -12.86
C PRO A 95 2.81 17.92 -13.74
N LEU A 96 3.52 16.81 -13.85
CA LEU A 96 4.72 16.70 -14.68
C LEU A 96 4.40 16.54 -16.17
N ALA A 97 3.32 15.82 -16.51
CA ALA A 97 2.87 15.65 -17.89
C ALA A 97 2.32 16.95 -18.47
N SER A 98 1.48 17.66 -17.72
CA SER A 98 0.89 18.94 -18.12
C SER A 98 1.85 20.13 -18.08
N GLY A 99 3.03 19.98 -17.43
CA GLY A 99 3.98 21.07 -17.24
C GLY A 99 3.66 21.99 -16.06
N ALA A 100 2.63 21.71 -15.26
CA ALA A 100 2.32 22.45 -14.03
C ALA A 100 3.42 22.35 -12.97
N LEU A 101 4.24 21.31 -13.03
CA LEU A 101 5.46 21.13 -12.23
C LEU A 101 6.64 20.84 -13.15
N ARG A 102 7.73 21.57 -12.97
CA ARG A 102 8.97 21.35 -13.74
C ARG A 102 9.76 20.17 -13.18
N MET A 103 10.52 19.45 -14.01
CA MET A 103 11.35 18.31 -13.60
C MET A 103 12.32 18.66 -12.45
N ARG A 104 12.96 19.83 -12.49
CA ARG A 104 13.85 20.27 -11.40
C ARG A 104 13.10 20.46 -10.08
N GLN A 105 11.89 21.00 -10.11
CA GLN A 105 11.06 21.17 -8.92
C GLN A 105 10.64 19.83 -8.33
N ALA A 106 10.24 18.89 -9.19
CA ALA A 106 9.93 17.53 -8.77
C ALA A 106 11.15 16.81 -8.16
N ALA A 107 12.36 17.00 -8.74
CA ALA A 107 13.60 16.44 -8.21
C ALA A 107 13.95 16.99 -6.82
N TRP A 108 13.80 18.30 -6.59
CA TRP A 108 14.02 18.89 -5.26
C TRP A 108 12.97 18.42 -4.25
N PHE A 109 11.72 18.30 -4.68
CA PHE A 109 10.65 17.77 -3.83
C PHE A 109 10.91 16.31 -3.46
N LEU A 110 11.33 15.49 -4.42
CA LEU A 110 11.76 14.11 -4.17
C LEU A 110 12.93 14.06 -3.17
N ALA A 111 13.94 14.89 -3.35
CA ALA A 111 15.08 14.95 -2.44
C ALA A 111 14.64 15.30 -1.01
N ALA A 112 13.71 16.23 -0.85
CA ALA A 112 13.15 16.58 0.45
C ALA A 112 12.38 15.40 1.08
N LEU A 113 11.57 14.68 0.30
CA LEU A 113 10.85 13.50 0.78
C LEU A 113 11.79 12.36 1.20
N LEU A 114 12.85 12.13 0.42
CA LEU A 114 13.90 11.16 0.76
C LEU A 114 14.69 11.56 2.00
N ALA A 115 14.98 12.85 2.18
CA ALA A 115 15.62 13.36 3.38
C ALA A 115 14.75 13.14 4.64
N VAL A 116 13.43 13.35 4.54
CA VAL A 116 12.49 13.02 5.62
C VAL A 116 12.51 11.51 5.90
N GLY A 117 12.44 10.67 4.86
CA GLY A 117 12.52 9.21 5.00
C GLY A 117 13.82 8.77 5.69
N LEU A 118 14.96 9.35 5.29
CA LEU A 118 16.26 9.08 5.92
C LEU A 118 16.30 9.54 7.38
N ALA A 119 15.80 10.74 7.70
CA ALA A 119 15.75 11.24 9.06
C ALA A 119 14.91 10.34 9.99
N ILE A 120 13.81 9.77 9.47
CA ILE A 120 13.00 8.79 10.19
C ILE A 120 13.79 7.47 10.35
N LEU A 121 14.40 6.97 9.28
CA LEU A 121 15.15 5.71 9.28
C LEU A 121 16.28 5.73 10.33
N LEU A 122 16.99 6.84 10.45
CA LEU A 122 18.09 7.02 11.40
C LEU A 122 17.65 7.02 12.88
N GLN A 123 16.35 7.15 13.15
CA GLN A 123 15.80 7.05 14.51
C GLN A 123 15.43 5.60 14.90
N LEU A 124 15.44 4.69 13.93
CA LEU A 124 15.12 3.28 14.16
C LEU A 124 16.37 2.50 14.60
N ASN A 125 16.17 1.31 15.15
CA ASN A 125 17.25 0.39 15.48
C ASN A 125 17.93 -0.19 14.22
N LEU A 126 19.13 -0.73 14.38
CA LEU A 126 19.96 -1.21 13.26
C LEU A 126 19.25 -2.29 12.39
N PRO A 127 18.54 -3.30 12.94
CA PRO A 127 17.79 -4.25 12.11
C PRO A 127 16.74 -3.58 11.20
N ALA A 128 15.98 -2.61 11.74
CA ALA A 128 15.00 -1.87 10.95
C ALA A 128 15.66 -0.96 9.90
N GLN A 129 16.81 -0.35 10.21
CA GLN A 129 17.60 0.42 9.27
C GLN A 129 18.07 -0.45 8.10
N ALA A 130 18.60 -1.65 8.37
CA ALA A 130 19.02 -2.59 7.33
C ALA A 130 17.86 -2.99 6.41
N LEU A 131 16.66 -3.26 6.99
CA LEU A 131 15.47 -3.52 6.20
C LEU A 131 15.01 -2.31 5.38
N GLY A 132 15.11 -1.09 5.95
CA GLY A 132 14.79 0.15 5.25
C GLY A 132 15.69 0.36 4.02
N VAL A 133 17.00 0.12 4.15
CA VAL A 133 17.93 0.15 3.02
C VAL A 133 17.59 -0.94 2.01
N GLY A 134 17.33 -2.18 2.48
CA GLY A 134 16.93 -3.30 1.63
C GLY A 134 15.65 -3.04 0.82
N SER A 135 14.72 -2.25 1.34
CA SER A 135 13.48 -1.88 0.63
C SER A 135 13.74 -1.09 -0.66
N LEU A 136 14.86 -0.36 -0.76
CA LEU A 136 15.21 0.40 -1.96
C LEU A 136 15.39 -0.50 -3.17
N LEU A 137 15.88 -1.72 -2.97
CA LEU A 137 15.97 -2.72 -4.05
C LEU A 137 14.58 -3.10 -4.57
N LEU A 138 13.61 -3.32 -3.67
CA LEU A 138 12.24 -3.66 -4.04
C LEU A 138 11.56 -2.50 -4.80
N VAL A 139 11.76 -1.27 -4.32
CA VAL A 139 11.23 -0.06 -4.98
C VAL A 139 11.84 0.13 -6.37
N ALA A 140 13.13 -0.17 -6.55
CA ALA A 140 13.81 -0.06 -7.85
C ALA A 140 13.33 -1.14 -8.85
N LEU A 141 13.01 -2.35 -8.37
CA LEU A 141 12.55 -3.47 -9.23
C LEU A 141 11.07 -3.39 -9.58
N TYR A 142 10.25 -2.80 -8.72
CA TYR A 142 8.78 -2.76 -8.88
C TYR A 142 8.30 -2.20 -10.23
N PRO A 143 8.81 -1.07 -10.76
CA PRO A 143 8.33 -0.52 -12.03
C PRO A 143 8.51 -1.46 -13.23
N GLN A 144 9.51 -2.33 -13.17
CA GLN A 144 9.83 -3.27 -14.25
C GLN A 144 8.88 -4.48 -14.26
N ALA A 145 8.26 -4.81 -13.12
CA ALA A 145 7.41 -5.99 -12.97
C ALA A 145 6.26 -6.03 -14.00
N LYS A 146 5.61 -4.90 -14.26
CA LYS A 146 4.51 -4.78 -15.23
C LYS A 146 4.91 -5.15 -16.67
N ARG A 147 6.19 -5.02 -17.02
CA ARG A 147 6.71 -5.29 -18.35
C ARG A 147 7.15 -6.74 -18.52
N VAL A 148 7.56 -7.38 -17.42
CA VAL A 148 8.23 -8.68 -17.46
C VAL A 148 7.31 -9.82 -17.01
N THR A 149 6.43 -9.61 -16.03
CA THR A 149 5.63 -10.66 -15.40
C THR A 149 4.13 -10.39 -15.44
N TRP A 150 3.34 -11.48 -15.35
CA TRP A 150 1.89 -11.43 -15.12
C TRP A 150 1.51 -11.14 -13.64
N TRP A 151 2.52 -11.05 -12.75
CA TRP A 151 2.36 -10.93 -11.29
C TRP A 151 2.87 -9.60 -10.73
N PRO A 152 2.63 -8.41 -11.36
CA PRO A 152 3.05 -7.14 -10.79
C PRO A 152 2.39 -6.86 -9.43
N GLN A 153 1.15 -7.38 -9.20
CA GLN A 153 0.45 -7.27 -7.94
C GLN A 153 1.15 -8.03 -6.80
N LEU A 154 1.81 -9.15 -7.10
CA LEU A 154 2.65 -9.86 -6.13
C LEU A 154 3.88 -9.03 -5.75
N MET A 155 4.53 -8.39 -6.74
CA MET A 155 5.65 -7.47 -6.47
C MET A 155 5.21 -6.28 -5.62
N LEU A 156 4.01 -5.76 -5.85
CA LEU A 156 3.43 -4.74 -4.97
C LEU A 156 3.22 -5.31 -3.56
N GLY A 157 2.72 -6.54 -3.44
CA GLY A 157 2.55 -7.24 -2.17
C GLY A 157 3.84 -7.34 -1.38
N VAL A 158 4.92 -7.77 -2.02
CA VAL A 158 6.26 -7.84 -1.43
C VAL A 158 6.74 -6.44 -1.01
N THR A 159 6.55 -5.42 -1.85
CA THR A 159 7.06 -4.06 -1.60
C THR A 159 6.24 -3.34 -0.51
N PHE A 160 4.92 -3.34 -0.59
CA PHE A 160 4.06 -2.64 0.38
C PHE A 160 3.94 -3.41 1.69
N GLY A 161 3.94 -4.74 1.63
CA GLY A 161 3.97 -5.60 2.82
C GLY A 161 5.26 -5.47 3.63
N TRP A 162 6.34 -4.92 3.05
CA TRP A 162 7.65 -4.78 3.69
C TRP A 162 7.61 -3.97 4.99
N GLY A 163 6.57 -3.17 5.19
CA GLY A 163 6.29 -2.51 6.46
C GLY A 163 6.16 -3.49 7.64
N ALA A 164 5.68 -4.73 7.42
CA ALA A 164 5.51 -5.70 8.49
C ALA A 164 6.85 -6.18 9.09
N PRO A 165 7.82 -6.74 8.34
CA PRO A 165 9.11 -7.11 8.90
C PRO A 165 9.87 -5.90 9.46
N MET A 166 9.79 -4.74 8.79
CA MET A 166 10.45 -3.53 9.26
C MET A 166 9.86 -3.00 10.56
N GLY A 167 8.53 -2.96 10.69
CA GLY A 167 7.82 -2.54 11.90
C GLY A 167 8.07 -3.49 13.07
N PHE A 168 8.09 -4.80 12.81
CA PHE A 168 8.43 -5.79 13.84
C PHE A 168 9.86 -5.62 14.34
N ALA A 169 10.83 -5.50 13.42
CA ALA A 169 12.23 -5.28 13.77
C ALA A 169 12.43 -3.97 14.55
N ALA A 170 11.74 -2.89 14.15
CA ALA A 170 11.79 -1.61 14.86
C ALA A 170 11.26 -1.71 16.29
N ALA A 171 10.22 -2.52 16.51
CA ALA A 171 9.57 -2.67 17.81
C ALA A 171 10.28 -3.66 18.74
N SER A 172 10.79 -4.78 18.20
CA SER A 172 11.37 -5.87 19.00
C SER A 172 12.90 -5.98 18.94
N GLY A 173 13.53 -5.30 18.01
CA GLY A 173 14.97 -5.43 17.73
C GLY A 173 15.38 -6.69 16.99
N GLY A 174 14.41 -7.52 16.53
CA GLY A 174 14.71 -8.82 15.88
C GLY A 174 13.65 -9.30 14.94
N PHE A 175 13.62 -10.61 14.71
CA PHE A 175 12.67 -11.30 13.85
C PHE A 175 12.02 -12.47 14.59
N SER A 176 10.82 -12.87 14.17
CA SER A 176 10.12 -14.03 14.70
C SER A 176 9.31 -14.71 13.60
N LEU A 177 8.83 -15.93 13.90
CA LEU A 177 7.88 -16.61 13.01
C LEU A 177 6.61 -15.78 12.82
N ALA A 178 6.11 -15.13 13.86
CA ALA A 178 4.94 -14.26 13.77
C ALA A 178 5.15 -13.10 12.78
N ALA A 179 6.33 -12.48 12.76
CA ALA A 179 6.69 -11.43 11.79
C ALA A 179 6.66 -11.94 10.34
N GLY A 180 7.22 -13.14 10.11
CA GLY A 180 7.20 -13.78 8.80
C GLY A 180 5.79 -14.11 8.32
N LEU A 181 4.94 -14.63 9.20
CA LEU A 181 3.54 -14.93 8.91
C LEU A 181 2.71 -13.66 8.66
N LEU A 182 2.93 -12.58 9.44
CA LEU A 182 2.33 -11.27 9.19
C LEU A 182 2.71 -10.72 7.81
N TYR A 183 3.98 -10.83 7.44
CA TYR A 183 4.45 -10.39 6.14
C TYR A 183 3.80 -11.18 5.00
N ALA A 184 3.78 -12.51 5.12
CA ALA A 184 3.10 -13.36 4.14
C ALA A 184 1.60 -13.04 4.03
N ALA A 185 0.93 -12.78 5.16
CA ALA A 185 -0.45 -12.34 5.19
C ALA A 185 -0.66 -10.99 4.46
N ALA A 186 0.22 -10.02 4.71
CA ALA A 186 0.19 -8.73 4.02
C ALA A 186 0.38 -8.90 2.52
N ILE A 187 1.31 -9.75 2.06
CA ILE A 187 1.50 -10.04 0.63
C ILE A 187 0.23 -10.62 0.01
N ALA A 188 -0.39 -11.63 0.63
CA ALA A 188 -1.61 -12.24 0.13
C ALA A 188 -2.78 -11.25 0.08
N TRP A 189 -2.93 -10.42 1.12
CA TRP A 189 -3.95 -9.36 1.19
C TRP A 189 -3.77 -8.32 0.08
N ILE A 190 -2.55 -7.83 -0.11
CA ILE A 190 -2.21 -6.84 -1.13
C ILE A 190 -2.45 -7.40 -2.53
N LEU A 191 -2.03 -8.64 -2.77
CA LEU A 191 -2.26 -9.34 -4.03
C LEU A 191 -3.75 -9.41 -4.36
N GLY A 192 -4.61 -9.70 -3.38
CA GLY A 192 -6.06 -9.75 -3.53
C GLY A 192 -6.65 -8.38 -3.89
N TYR A 193 -6.42 -7.36 -3.07
CA TYR A 193 -7.04 -6.07 -3.30
C TYR A 193 -6.47 -5.32 -4.52
N ASP A 194 -5.19 -5.51 -4.84
CA ASP A 194 -4.61 -4.86 -6.02
C ASP A 194 -5.04 -5.56 -7.32
N THR A 195 -5.39 -6.84 -7.25
CA THR A 195 -6.08 -7.52 -8.36
C THR A 195 -7.46 -6.91 -8.60
N ILE A 196 -8.24 -6.62 -7.54
CA ILE A 196 -9.52 -5.90 -7.66
C ILE A 196 -9.28 -4.52 -8.29
N TYR A 197 -8.28 -3.78 -7.81
CA TYR A 197 -7.94 -2.46 -8.33
C TYR A 197 -7.59 -2.49 -9.82
N ALA A 198 -6.81 -3.48 -10.25
CA ALA A 198 -6.35 -3.61 -11.63
C ALA A 198 -7.49 -3.86 -12.65
N HIS A 199 -8.69 -4.24 -12.21
CA HIS A 199 -9.84 -4.35 -13.09
C HIS A 199 -10.36 -3.00 -13.61
N GLN A 200 -10.01 -1.88 -12.95
CA GLN A 200 -10.38 -0.54 -13.41
C GLN A 200 -9.70 -0.17 -14.74
N ASP A 201 -8.48 -0.62 -14.93
CA ASP A 201 -7.64 -0.26 -16.08
C ASP A 201 -7.47 -1.46 -17.06
N ARG A 202 -8.20 -2.56 -16.86
CA ARG A 202 -7.98 -3.83 -17.59
C ARG A 202 -8.04 -3.68 -19.11
N GLU A 203 -8.96 -2.86 -19.62
CA GLU A 203 -9.14 -2.64 -21.06
C GLU A 203 -8.01 -1.77 -21.63
N ASP A 204 -7.66 -0.69 -20.94
CA ASP A 204 -6.56 0.19 -21.34
C ASP A 204 -5.20 -0.56 -21.24
N ASP A 205 -5.00 -1.34 -20.21
CA ASP A 205 -3.81 -2.19 -20.03
C ASP A 205 -3.68 -3.23 -21.16
N ALA A 206 -4.82 -3.72 -21.67
CA ALA A 206 -4.81 -4.66 -22.78
C ALA A 206 -4.33 -4.01 -24.10
N LEU A 207 -4.71 -2.76 -24.34
CA LEU A 207 -4.31 -2.00 -25.55
C LEU A 207 -2.81 -1.70 -25.58
N VAL A 208 -2.21 -1.40 -24.41
CA VAL A 208 -0.77 -1.08 -24.29
C VAL A 208 0.10 -2.31 -23.95
N GLY A 209 -0.48 -3.52 -23.86
CA GLY A 209 0.26 -4.75 -23.61
C GLY A 209 0.75 -4.94 -22.16
N VAL A 210 0.25 -4.16 -21.19
CA VAL A 210 0.58 -4.29 -19.77
C VAL A 210 0.01 -5.59 -19.21
N ARG A 211 0.81 -6.33 -18.45
CA ARG A 211 0.43 -7.60 -17.82
C ARG A 211 -0.06 -7.34 -16.40
N SER A 212 -1.11 -8.09 -15.98
CA SER A 212 -1.66 -8.02 -14.63
C SER A 212 -2.37 -9.31 -14.24
N THR A 213 -2.54 -9.56 -12.93
CA THR A 213 -3.34 -10.68 -12.42
C THR A 213 -4.82 -10.55 -12.80
N ALA A 214 -5.36 -9.33 -12.91
CA ALA A 214 -6.71 -9.09 -13.40
C ALA A 214 -6.93 -9.57 -14.83
N ARG A 215 -5.91 -9.46 -15.69
CA ARG A 215 -5.93 -10.02 -17.05
C ARG A 215 -5.66 -11.54 -17.07
N LEU A 216 -4.76 -12.00 -16.20
CA LEU A 216 -4.39 -13.42 -16.12
C LEU A 216 -5.57 -14.29 -15.66
N PHE A 217 -6.28 -13.87 -14.62
CA PHE A 217 -7.40 -14.63 -14.06
C PHE A 217 -8.75 -14.29 -14.70
N ALA A 218 -8.87 -13.11 -15.28
CA ALA A 218 -10.06 -12.67 -16.03
C ALA A 218 -11.39 -13.03 -15.30
N ALA A 219 -12.23 -13.90 -15.86
CA ALA A 219 -13.48 -14.33 -15.26
C ALA A 219 -13.33 -15.09 -13.93
N ARG A 220 -12.15 -15.67 -13.64
CA ARG A 220 -11.83 -16.36 -12.39
C ARG A 220 -11.24 -15.44 -11.31
N SER A 221 -11.26 -14.13 -11.53
CA SER A 221 -10.69 -13.17 -10.55
C SER A 221 -11.38 -13.23 -9.20
N ARG A 222 -12.68 -13.54 -9.14
CA ARG A 222 -13.40 -13.68 -7.87
C ARG A 222 -12.86 -14.85 -7.03
N GLU A 223 -12.65 -16.02 -7.65
CA GLU A 223 -12.09 -17.20 -6.99
C GLU A 223 -10.64 -16.95 -6.55
N PHE A 224 -9.84 -16.30 -7.41
CA PHE A 224 -8.46 -15.95 -7.11
C PHE A 224 -8.37 -14.98 -5.92
N VAL A 225 -9.14 -13.90 -5.92
CA VAL A 225 -9.20 -12.94 -4.81
C VAL A 225 -9.70 -13.62 -3.53
N GLY A 226 -10.72 -14.50 -3.65
CA GLY A 226 -11.21 -15.32 -2.55
C GLY A 226 -10.12 -16.19 -1.93
N GLY A 227 -9.31 -16.85 -2.76
CA GLY A 227 -8.14 -17.61 -2.31
C GLY A 227 -7.08 -16.76 -1.61
N CYS A 228 -6.77 -15.58 -2.16
CA CYS A 228 -5.85 -14.62 -1.54
C CYS A 228 -6.35 -14.18 -0.15
N TYR A 229 -7.62 -13.85 -0.02
CA TYR A 229 -8.20 -13.39 1.23
C TYR A 229 -8.35 -14.52 2.27
N ALA A 230 -8.70 -15.73 1.83
CA ALA A 230 -8.69 -16.90 2.71
C ALA A 230 -7.28 -17.17 3.26
N LEU A 231 -6.27 -17.15 2.39
CA LEU A 231 -4.87 -17.29 2.79
C LEU A 231 -4.43 -16.16 3.74
N THR A 232 -4.86 -14.93 3.51
CA THR A 232 -4.61 -13.79 4.41
C THR A 232 -5.13 -14.08 5.81
N VAL A 233 -6.40 -14.49 5.94
CA VAL A 233 -7.02 -14.80 7.23
C VAL A 233 -6.29 -15.95 7.93
N LEU A 234 -6.00 -17.04 7.23
CA LEU A 234 -5.27 -18.18 7.78
C LEU A 234 -3.87 -17.78 8.30
N LEU A 235 -3.12 -16.98 7.53
CA LEU A 235 -1.80 -16.52 7.92
C LEU A 235 -1.85 -15.54 9.10
N LEU A 236 -2.87 -14.67 9.17
CA LEU A 236 -3.08 -13.78 10.33
C LEU A 236 -3.40 -14.58 11.59
N LEU A 237 -4.28 -15.58 11.50
CA LEU A 237 -4.60 -16.46 12.64
C LEU A 237 -3.35 -17.24 13.10
N ALA A 238 -2.57 -17.77 12.16
CA ALA A 238 -1.30 -18.44 12.47
C ALA A 238 -0.28 -17.47 13.10
N ALA A 239 -0.20 -16.22 12.64
CA ALA A 239 0.67 -15.19 13.23
C ALA A 239 0.25 -14.87 14.66
N GLY A 240 -1.05 -14.71 14.93
CA GLY A 240 -1.56 -14.47 16.27
C GLY A 240 -1.30 -15.64 17.22
N TRP A 241 -1.47 -16.88 16.73
CA TRP A 241 -1.13 -18.08 17.49
C TRP A 241 0.38 -18.17 17.80
N ALA A 242 1.23 -17.94 16.79
CA ALA A 242 2.68 -17.94 16.94
C ALA A 242 3.19 -16.83 17.88
N ALA A 243 2.45 -15.73 17.98
CA ALA A 243 2.73 -14.62 18.89
C ALA A 243 2.14 -14.82 20.31
N GLY A 244 1.36 -15.88 20.53
CA GLY A 244 0.70 -16.14 21.81
C GLY A 244 -0.42 -15.16 22.14
N LEU A 245 -1.11 -14.61 21.14
CA LEU A 245 -2.23 -13.69 21.37
C LEU A 245 -3.42 -14.40 22.03
N GLY A 246 -4.10 -13.68 22.92
CA GLY A 246 -5.28 -14.16 23.65
C GLY A 246 -6.51 -14.32 22.74
N TRP A 247 -7.58 -14.93 23.30
CA TRP A 247 -8.84 -15.19 22.59
C TRP A 247 -9.49 -13.94 22.01
N GLY A 248 -9.24 -12.77 22.60
CA GLY A 248 -9.72 -11.49 22.06
C GLY A 248 -9.29 -11.25 20.61
N PHE A 249 -8.07 -11.67 20.24
CA PHE A 249 -7.61 -11.62 18.84
C PHE A 249 -8.48 -12.48 17.91
N PHE A 250 -8.67 -13.74 18.25
CA PHE A 250 -9.39 -14.70 17.39
C PHE A 250 -10.86 -14.30 17.22
N ALA A 251 -11.49 -13.82 18.29
CA ALA A 251 -12.85 -13.32 18.23
C ALA A 251 -12.95 -12.04 17.37
N ALA A 252 -12.04 -11.08 17.56
CA ALA A 252 -12.04 -9.83 16.80
C ALA A 252 -11.70 -10.04 15.32
N MET A 253 -10.94 -11.08 14.96
CA MET A 253 -10.63 -11.45 13.57
C MET A 253 -11.86 -11.84 12.74
N LEU A 254 -13.00 -12.14 13.35
CA LEU A 254 -14.27 -12.36 12.63
C LEU A 254 -14.69 -11.14 11.83
N LEU A 255 -14.39 -9.91 12.31
CA LEU A 255 -14.76 -8.69 11.63
C LEU A 255 -13.96 -8.50 10.31
N PRO A 256 -12.63 -8.46 10.28
CA PRO A 256 -11.90 -8.32 9.03
C PRO A 256 -12.13 -9.52 8.10
N ALA A 257 -12.28 -10.75 8.61
CA ALA A 257 -12.61 -11.92 7.80
C ALA A 257 -13.98 -11.76 7.12
N GLY A 258 -15.00 -11.31 7.85
CA GLY A 258 -16.34 -11.02 7.32
C GLY A 258 -16.30 -9.91 6.26
N CYS A 259 -15.53 -8.85 6.48
CA CYS A 259 -15.34 -7.76 5.50
C CYS A 259 -14.68 -8.27 4.21
N LEU A 260 -13.65 -9.10 4.31
CA LEU A 260 -12.99 -9.70 3.14
C LEU A 260 -13.94 -10.64 2.39
N GLY A 261 -14.70 -11.49 3.10
CA GLY A 261 -15.72 -12.35 2.51
C GLY A 261 -16.81 -11.56 1.79
N TRP A 262 -17.27 -10.45 2.40
CA TRP A 262 -18.23 -9.53 1.79
C TRP A 262 -17.67 -8.91 0.50
N GLN A 263 -16.39 -8.49 0.47
CA GLN A 263 -15.76 -7.97 -0.74
C GLN A 263 -15.79 -9.00 -1.88
N VAL A 264 -15.42 -10.26 -1.60
CA VAL A 264 -15.45 -11.35 -2.59
C VAL A 264 -16.87 -11.59 -3.10
N ALA A 265 -17.87 -11.63 -2.21
CA ALA A 265 -19.27 -11.85 -2.58
C ALA A 265 -19.82 -10.73 -3.48
N ARG A 266 -19.38 -9.49 -3.26
CA ARG A 266 -19.83 -8.30 -4.00
C ARG A 266 -19.02 -8.03 -5.26
N LEU A 267 -17.85 -8.64 -5.44
CA LEU A 267 -16.95 -8.33 -6.55
C LEU A 267 -17.64 -8.54 -7.90
N ASP A 268 -17.78 -7.46 -8.64
CA ASP A 268 -18.12 -7.45 -10.06
C ASP A 268 -16.96 -6.79 -10.81
N ILE A 269 -16.27 -7.59 -11.62
CA ILE A 269 -15.10 -7.17 -12.41
C ILE A 269 -15.45 -6.27 -13.58
N HIS A 270 -16.74 -6.11 -13.88
CA HIS A 270 -17.25 -5.26 -14.96
C HIS A 270 -17.74 -3.89 -14.47
N ASP A 271 -17.75 -3.65 -13.13
CA ASP A 271 -18.03 -2.35 -12.53
C ASP A 271 -16.74 -1.72 -11.95
N PRO A 272 -16.03 -0.85 -12.71
CA PRO A 272 -14.81 -0.17 -12.24
C PRO A 272 -15.03 0.68 -10.99
N GLY A 273 -16.23 1.27 -10.86
CA GLY A 273 -16.58 2.08 -9.70
C GLY A 273 -16.73 1.23 -8.43
N LEU A 274 -17.31 0.04 -8.55
CA LEU A 274 -17.38 -0.92 -7.45
C LEU A 274 -16.00 -1.44 -7.10
N CYS A 275 -15.17 -1.81 -8.08
CA CYS A 275 -13.78 -2.24 -7.85
C CYS A 275 -13.00 -1.18 -7.06
N LEU A 276 -13.15 0.10 -7.39
CA LEU A 276 -12.52 1.20 -6.64
C LEU A 276 -13.05 1.30 -5.20
N ARG A 277 -14.36 1.12 -4.98
CA ARG A 277 -14.94 1.12 -3.62
C ARG A 277 -14.43 -0.04 -2.79
N LEU A 278 -14.39 -1.25 -3.34
CA LEU A 278 -13.88 -2.45 -2.65
C LEU A 278 -12.38 -2.30 -2.34
N PHE A 279 -11.58 -1.77 -3.28
CA PHE A 279 -10.18 -1.45 -3.03
C PHE A 279 -10.01 -0.48 -1.86
N LYS A 280 -10.79 0.61 -1.82
CA LYS A 280 -10.71 1.60 -0.73
C LYS A 280 -11.15 1.03 0.62
N ALA A 281 -12.08 0.09 0.66
CA ALA A 281 -12.56 -0.56 1.88
C ALA A 281 -11.46 -1.40 2.58
N ASN A 282 -10.33 -1.66 1.93
CA ASN A 282 -9.21 -2.35 2.56
C ASN A 282 -8.49 -1.51 3.64
N ARG A 283 -8.70 -0.19 3.67
CA ARG A 283 -8.28 0.62 4.82
C ARG A 283 -8.98 0.16 6.10
N GLU A 284 -10.29 -0.02 6.05
CA GLU A 284 -11.12 -0.45 7.18
C GLU A 284 -10.74 -1.88 7.61
N VAL A 285 -10.52 -2.77 6.64
CA VAL A 285 -10.02 -4.13 6.90
C VAL A 285 -8.68 -4.09 7.64
N GLY A 286 -7.72 -3.31 7.14
CA GLY A 286 -6.41 -3.22 7.76
C GLY A 286 -6.42 -2.61 9.16
N LEU A 287 -7.26 -1.62 9.41
CA LEU A 287 -7.49 -1.07 10.75
C LEU A 287 -8.14 -2.09 11.69
N ALA A 288 -9.13 -2.86 11.20
CA ALA A 288 -9.78 -3.91 11.98
C ALA A 288 -8.77 -5.03 12.37
N VAL A 289 -7.84 -5.40 11.49
CA VAL A 289 -6.74 -6.32 11.83
C VAL A 289 -5.86 -5.75 12.95
N GLY A 290 -5.48 -4.47 12.84
CA GLY A 290 -4.71 -3.81 13.90
C GLY A 290 -5.43 -3.80 15.26
N LEU A 291 -6.74 -3.53 15.25
CA LEU A 291 -7.58 -3.58 16.46
C LEU A 291 -7.71 -5.01 17.01
N ALA A 292 -7.81 -6.03 16.13
CA ALA A 292 -7.83 -7.43 16.55
C ALA A 292 -6.51 -7.82 17.25
N ILE A 293 -5.37 -7.42 16.71
CA ILE A 293 -4.05 -7.66 17.34
C ILE A 293 -4.00 -6.98 18.72
N LEU A 294 -4.48 -5.73 18.81
CA LEU A 294 -4.53 -5.03 20.09
C LEU A 294 -5.42 -5.78 21.11
N ALA A 295 -6.62 -6.23 20.70
CA ALA A 295 -7.51 -7.00 21.57
C ALA A 295 -6.90 -8.32 22.05
N GLY A 296 -6.01 -8.92 21.28
CA GLY A 296 -5.30 -10.14 21.70
C GLY A 296 -4.14 -9.92 22.65
N ARG A 297 -3.70 -8.67 22.81
CA ARG A 297 -2.64 -8.27 23.75
C ARG A 297 -3.17 -7.83 25.12
N LEU A 298 -4.47 -7.53 25.21
CA LEU A 298 -5.18 -7.19 26.46
C LEU A 298 -5.55 -8.46 27.23
#